data_3c8cc942368e9ef28d86ac2c5523c4ea
#
_entry.id   3c8cc942368e9ef28d86ac2c5523c4ea
#
_cell.length_a   1.000
_cell.length_b   1.000
_cell.length_c   1.000
_cell.angle_alpha   90.00
_cell.angle_beta   90.00
_cell.angle_gamma   90.00
#
_symmetry.space_group_name_H-M   'P 1'
#
loop_
_entity.id
_entity.type
_entity.pdbx_description
1 polymer ?
#
loop_
_entity_poly.entity_id
_entity_poly.type
_entity_poly.pdbx_seq_one_letter_code
_entity_poly.pdbx_strand_id
1 'polypeptide(L)'
;MTKPLPIICDWLDVTFSPSEAPWPSVNRLLLDAGFDAESADRSTFVYRLGRATVMFGPSRGALRASFSGSACAAFRDHGTWSDLLSELSSVPHRATRVDAALDLSIDGADMVDLMRKRYASGAVNLGRKAVKTSVVLSVRPDGRETGTWYAGRLTKARYTAR
;
A
#
# COMPACT_ATOMS: atom_id res chain seq x y z
N MET A 1 -18.38 -8.08 23.01
CA MET A 1 -18.09 -8.29 21.57
C MET A 1 -16.90 -7.43 21.20
N THR A 2 -15.76 -8.03 20.85
CA THR A 2 -14.58 -7.28 20.36
C THR A 2 -14.91 -6.71 18.99
N LYS A 3 -14.75 -5.39 18.83
CA LYS A 3 -14.92 -4.74 17.53
C LYS A 3 -13.92 -5.36 16.53
N PRO A 4 -14.37 -5.78 15.34
CA PRO A 4 -13.45 -6.31 14.34
C PRO A 4 -12.41 -5.24 13.99
N LEU A 5 -11.14 -5.65 13.91
CA LEU A 5 -10.06 -4.77 13.49
C LEU A 5 -10.25 -4.44 12.00
N PRO A 6 -10.17 -3.17 11.60
CA PRO A 6 -10.36 -2.81 10.21
C PRO A 6 -9.17 -3.27 9.37
N ILE A 7 -9.45 -3.92 8.24
CA ILE A 7 -8.46 -4.11 7.18
C ILE A 7 -8.44 -2.84 6.35
N ILE A 8 -7.27 -2.27 6.17
CA ILE A 8 -7.07 -1.03 5.43
C ILE A 8 -6.25 -1.27 4.16
N CYS A 9 -6.46 -0.45 3.14
CA CYS A 9 -5.59 -0.43 1.97
C CYS A 9 -4.33 0.38 2.33
N ASP A 10 -3.17 -0.25 2.25
CA ASP A 10 -1.87 0.35 2.60
C ASP A 10 -1.00 0.66 1.37
N TRP A 11 -1.42 0.27 0.19
CA TRP A 11 -0.86 0.68 -1.09
C TRP A 11 -1.83 0.35 -2.22
N LEU A 12 -1.93 1.26 -3.19
CA LEU A 12 -2.77 1.05 -4.36
C LEU A 12 -2.03 1.49 -5.62
N ASP A 13 -1.89 0.57 -6.59
CA ASP A 13 -1.47 0.90 -7.95
C ASP A 13 -2.58 0.53 -8.93
N VAL A 14 -2.95 1.48 -9.77
CA VAL A 14 -3.97 1.31 -10.81
C VAL A 14 -3.39 1.71 -12.16
N THR A 15 -3.70 0.95 -13.18
CA THR A 15 -3.33 1.27 -14.57
C THR A 15 -4.57 1.49 -15.43
N PHE A 16 -4.46 2.42 -16.36
CA PHE A 16 -5.51 2.86 -17.28
C PHE A 16 -5.02 2.83 -18.72
N SER A 17 -5.94 2.75 -19.66
CA SER A 17 -5.66 3.14 -21.04
C SER A 17 -5.29 4.62 -21.10
N PRO A 18 -4.28 5.02 -21.88
CA PRO A 18 -3.86 6.43 -21.96
C PRO A 18 -4.98 7.40 -22.35
N SER A 19 -5.97 6.93 -23.13
CA SER A 19 -7.11 7.73 -23.60
C SER A 19 -8.26 7.85 -22.59
N GLU A 20 -8.24 7.07 -21.48
CA GLU A 20 -9.39 6.91 -20.58
C GLU A 20 -9.06 7.23 -19.11
N ALA A 21 -7.89 7.79 -18.83
CA ALA A 21 -7.49 8.04 -17.45
C ALA A 21 -8.35 9.14 -16.79
N PRO A 22 -8.90 8.93 -15.57
CA PRO A 22 -9.76 9.86 -14.86
C PRO A 22 -8.95 10.96 -14.16
N TRP A 23 -7.86 11.41 -14.79
CA TRP A 23 -6.87 12.24 -14.13
C TRP A 23 -7.39 13.62 -13.68
N PRO A 24 -8.24 14.35 -14.45
CA PRO A 24 -8.72 15.66 -14.01
C PRO A 24 -9.49 15.61 -12.67
N SER A 25 -10.33 14.58 -12.49
CA SER A 25 -11.10 14.36 -11.25
C SER A 25 -10.19 13.95 -10.10
N VAL A 26 -9.29 13.00 -10.35
CA VAL A 26 -8.31 12.54 -9.33
C VAL A 26 -7.38 13.68 -8.93
N ASN A 27 -6.90 14.50 -9.87
CA ASN A 27 -6.09 15.68 -9.57
C ASN A 27 -6.83 16.66 -8.64
N ARG A 28 -8.12 16.92 -8.89
CA ARG A 28 -8.92 17.77 -8.01
C ARG A 28 -9.00 17.19 -6.59
N LEU A 29 -9.31 15.92 -6.46
CA LEU A 29 -9.37 15.27 -5.15
C LEU A 29 -8.03 15.33 -4.40
N LEU A 30 -6.90 15.21 -5.11
CA LEU A 30 -5.57 15.37 -4.51
C LEU A 30 -5.36 16.79 -3.98
N LEU A 31 -5.68 17.80 -4.76
CA LEU A 31 -5.53 19.20 -4.36
C LEU A 31 -6.48 19.55 -3.20
N ASP A 32 -7.72 19.08 -3.25
CA ASP A 32 -8.70 19.28 -2.18
C ASP A 32 -8.28 18.59 -0.86
N ALA A 33 -7.58 17.46 -0.96
CA ALA A 33 -6.99 16.77 0.18
C ALA A 33 -5.66 17.39 0.65
N GLY A 34 -5.23 18.50 0.05
CA GLY A 34 -4.05 19.27 0.46
C GLY A 34 -2.72 18.76 -0.08
N PHE A 35 -2.72 17.94 -1.11
CA PHE A 35 -1.49 17.55 -1.79
C PHE A 35 -0.97 18.67 -2.68
N ASP A 36 0.33 18.92 -2.62
CA ASP A 36 1.04 19.81 -3.52
C ASP A 36 1.48 19.07 -4.79
N ALA A 37 1.22 19.67 -5.95
CA ALA A 37 1.63 19.10 -7.23
C ALA A 37 3.08 19.48 -7.53
N GLU A 38 3.93 18.46 -7.76
CA GLU A 38 5.30 18.60 -8.22
C GLU A 38 5.44 17.93 -9.59
N SER A 39 6.09 18.58 -10.55
CA SER A 39 6.43 17.92 -11.80
C SER A 39 7.77 17.20 -11.66
N ALA A 40 7.77 15.88 -11.80
CA ALA A 40 9.02 15.10 -11.79
C ALA A 40 9.73 15.15 -13.14
N ASP A 41 8.94 15.15 -14.23
CA ASP A 41 9.39 15.31 -15.62
C ASP A 41 8.20 15.76 -16.51
N ARG A 42 8.39 15.78 -17.84
CA ARG A 42 7.33 16.21 -18.78
C ARG A 42 6.09 15.31 -18.81
N SER A 43 6.16 14.13 -18.26
CA SER A 43 5.14 13.08 -18.40
C SER A 43 4.70 12.47 -17.07
N THR A 44 5.42 12.73 -15.97
CA THR A 44 5.14 12.18 -14.65
C THR A 44 4.83 13.30 -13.67
N PHE A 45 3.69 13.21 -13.03
CA PHE A 45 3.28 14.09 -11.95
C PHE A 45 3.49 13.39 -10.61
N VAL A 46 4.02 14.11 -9.65
CA VAL A 46 4.18 13.67 -8.26
C VAL A 46 3.42 14.63 -7.38
N TYR A 47 2.62 14.09 -6.50
CA TYR A 47 1.85 14.85 -5.51
C TYR A 47 2.35 14.47 -4.12
N ARG A 48 2.55 15.46 -3.27
CA ARG A 48 3.07 15.26 -1.91
C ARG A 48 2.22 15.95 -0.86
N LEU A 49 2.06 15.25 0.27
CA LEU A 49 1.52 15.80 1.50
C LEU A 49 2.34 15.20 2.66
N GLY A 50 3.32 15.95 3.14
CA GLY A 50 4.30 15.43 4.09
C GLY A 50 5.05 14.20 3.54
N ARG A 51 4.82 13.02 4.15
CA ARG A 51 5.38 11.74 3.67
C ARG A 51 4.51 11.03 2.63
N ALA A 52 3.27 11.46 2.48
CA ALA A 52 2.35 10.89 1.52
C ALA A 52 2.80 11.23 0.10
N THR A 53 2.79 10.24 -0.79
CA THR A 53 3.20 10.44 -2.18
C THR A 53 2.21 9.72 -3.10
N VAL A 54 1.74 10.45 -4.11
CA VAL A 54 1.02 9.90 -5.25
C VAL A 54 1.81 10.18 -6.52
N MET A 55 1.99 9.17 -7.34
CA MET A 55 2.66 9.29 -8.63
C MET A 55 1.69 8.94 -9.75
N PHE A 56 1.66 9.77 -10.79
CA PHE A 56 0.88 9.51 -11.99
C PHE A 56 1.73 9.74 -13.23
N GLY A 57 1.78 8.74 -14.11
CA GLY A 57 2.60 8.85 -15.32
C GLY A 57 2.57 7.60 -16.18
N PRO A 58 3.27 7.65 -17.33
CA PRO A 58 3.34 6.54 -18.27
C PRO A 58 4.06 5.33 -17.65
N SER A 59 3.54 4.14 -17.93
CA SER A 59 4.16 2.87 -17.52
C SER A 59 3.84 1.78 -18.55
N ARG A 60 4.82 1.38 -19.32
CA ARG A 60 4.71 0.26 -20.29
C ARG A 60 3.52 0.34 -21.23
N GLY A 61 3.27 1.51 -21.82
CA GLY A 61 2.16 1.71 -22.77
C GLY A 61 0.79 1.97 -22.12
N ALA A 62 0.75 2.10 -20.80
CA ALA A 62 -0.43 2.48 -20.02
C ALA A 62 -0.12 3.73 -19.20
N LEU A 63 -1.13 4.33 -18.59
CA LEU A 63 -0.95 5.31 -17.51
C LEU A 63 -1.10 4.57 -16.18
N ARG A 64 -0.25 4.90 -15.20
CA ARG A 64 -0.27 4.32 -13.86
C ARG A 64 -0.46 5.42 -12.83
N ALA A 65 -1.41 5.22 -11.93
CA ALA A 65 -1.53 5.94 -10.67
C ALA A 65 -1.01 5.05 -9.54
N SER A 66 -0.14 5.58 -8.69
CA SER A 66 0.47 4.87 -7.57
C SER A 66 0.30 5.68 -6.29
N PHE A 67 -0.45 5.13 -5.34
CA PHE A 67 -0.75 5.73 -4.04
C PHE A 67 0.04 5.00 -2.96
N SER A 68 0.97 5.70 -2.31
CA SER A 68 1.71 5.15 -1.16
C SER A 68 0.79 4.90 0.03
N GLY A 69 1.22 4.07 0.99
CA GLY A 69 0.44 3.79 2.21
C GLY A 69 0.04 5.06 2.97
N SER A 70 0.96 6.01 3.09
CA SER A 70 0.67 7.32 3.69
C SER A 70 -0.30 8.15 2.84
N ALA A 71 -0.31 8.02 1.51
CA ALA A 71 -1.32 8.65 0.67
C ALA A 71 -2.70 8.01 0.86
N CYS A 72 -2.77 6.67 0.90
CA CYS A 72 -4.01 5.98 1.21
C CYS A 72 -4.56 6.38 2.60
N ALA A 73 -3.68 6.55 3.60
CA ALA A 73 -4.05 7.03 4.92
C ALA A 73 -4.60 8.47 4.86
N ALA A 74 -3.92 9.39 4.17
CA ALA A 74 -4.35 10.77 4.03
C ALA A 74 -5.77 10.88 3.44
N PHE A 75 -6.09 10.11 2.39
CA PHE A 75 -7.43 10.08 1.82
C PHE A 75 -8.48 9.53 2.80
N ARG A 76 -8.15 8.51 3.60
CA ARG A 76 -9.05 8.00 4.64
C ARG A 76 -9.30 9.02 5.74
N ASP A 77 -8.24 9.65 6.22
CA ASP A 77 -8.30 10.64 7.31
C ASP A 77 -9.06 11.91 6.86
N HIS A 78 -8.95 12.28 5.60
CA HIS A 78 -9.70 13.38 5.00
C HIS A 78 -11.17 13.00 4.67
N GLY A 79 -11.52 11.73 4.72
CA GLY A 79 -12.88 11.23 4.44
C GLY A 79 -13.21 11.07 2.95
N THR A 80 -12.24 11.25 2.05
CA THR A 80 -12.43 11.21 0.57
C THR A 80 -11.96 9.90 -0.07
N TRP A 81 -11.71 8.86 0.72
CA TRP A 81 -11.28 7.56 0.20
C TRP A 81 -12.29 6.92 -0.76
N SER A 82 -13.58 6.99 -0.41
CA SER A 82 -14.66 6.46 -1.27
C SER A 82 -14.77 7.21 -2.59
N ASP A 83 -14.58 8.53 -2.56
CA ASP A 83 -14.64 9.37 -3.76
C ASP A 83 -13.46 9.04 -4.69
N LEU A 84 -12.25 8.88 -4.13
CA LEU A 84 -11.09 8.44 -4.90
C LEU A 84 -11.35 7.09 -5.58
N LEU A 85 -11.87 6.10 -4.85
CA LEU A 85 -12.17 4.79 -5.44
C LEU A 85 -13.25 4.88 -6.51
N SER A 86 -14.27 5.72 -6.33
CA SER A 86 -15.32 5.98 -7.32
C SER A 86 -14.73 6.57 -8.60
N GLU A 87 -13.89 7.59 -8.49
CA GLU A 87 -13.24 8.22 -9.65
C GLU A 87 -12.31 7.25 -10.38
N LEU A 88 -11.49 6.48 -9.65
CA LEU A 88 -10.62 5.46 -10.25
C LEU A 88 -11.43 4.36 -10.96
N SER A 89 -12.64 4.07 -10.48
CA SER A 89 -13.53 3.05 -11.04
C SER A 89 -14.46 3.56 -12.14
N SER A 90 -14.49 4.86 -12.38
CA SER A 90 -15.38 5.47 -13.40
C SER A 90 -15.01 5.11 -14.84
N VAL A 91 -13.80 4.62 -15.04
CA VAL A 91 -13.24 4.22 -16.35
C VAL A 91 -12.67 2.80 -16.29
N PRO A 92 -12.49 2.13 -17.43
CA PRO A 92 -11.81 0.85 -17.49
C PRO A 92 -10.40 0.92 -16.89
N HIS A 93 -10.14 0.10 -15.88
CA HIS A 93 -8.88 0.10 -15.15
C HIS A 93 -8.47 -1.30 -14.72
N ARG A 94 -7.22 -1.42 -14.29
CA ARG A 94 -6.70 -2.63 -13.66
C ARG A 94 -5.92 -2.27 -12.41
N ALA A 95 -6.34 -2.76 -11.26
CA ALA A 95 -5.51 -2.75 -10.07
C ALA A 95 -4.31 -3.69 -10.28
N THR A 96 -3.10 -3.15 -10.23
CA THR A 96 -1.85 -3.91 -10.45
C THR A 96 -1.11 -4.19 -9.15
N ARG A 97 -1.43 -3.45 -8.10
CA ARG A 97 -0.99 -3.70 -6.72
C ARG A 97 -2.05 -3.21 -5.75
N VAL A 98 -2.39 -4.04 -4.79
CA VAL A 98 -3.18 -3.68 -3.62
C VAL A 98 -2.52 -4.32 -2.42
N ASP A 99 -2.03 -3.52 -1.48
CA ASP A 99 -1.53 -4.01 -0.20
C ASP A 99 -2.64 -3.78 0.84
N ALA A 100 -3.03 -4.85 1.50
CA ALA A 100 -3.96 -4.78 2.63
C ALA A 100 -3.18 -4.89 3.93
N ALA A 101 -3.45 -4.02 4.88
CA ALA A 101 -2.84 -4.02 6.20
C ALA A 101 -3.88 -4.21 7.29
N LEU A 102 -3.47 -4.87 8.34
CA LEU A 102 -4.20 -5.03 9.58
C LEU A 102 -3.29 -4.58 10.72
N ASP A 103 -3.65 -3.46 11.34
CA ASP A 103 -2.90 -2.93 12.47
C ASP A 103 -3.33 -3.64 13.76
N LEU A 104 -2.36 -4.25 14.45
CA LEU A 104 -2.57 -4.96 15.70
C LEU A 104 -1.82 -4.23 16.82
N SER A 105 -2.49 -4.04 17.96
CA SER A 105 -1.86 -3.52 19.17
C SER A 105 -1.08 -4.63 19.88
N ILE A 106 -0.02 -5.12 19.26
CA ILE A 106 0.86 -6.17 19.75
C ILE A 106 2.31 -5.75 19.53
N ASP A 107 3.22 -6.22 20.38
CA ASP A 107 4.64 -5.98 20.15
C ASP A 107 5.11 -6.57 18.82
N GLY A 108 5.88 -5.79 18.05
CA GLY A 108 6.28 -6.19 16.70
C GLY A 108 7.21 -7.38 16.66
N ALA A 109 8.07 -7.55 17.68
CA ALA A 109 8.96 -8.71 17.80
C ALA A 109 8.15 -9.98 18.07
N ASP A 110 7.18 -9.92 18.98
CA ASP A 110 6.26 -11.02 19.30
C ASP A 110 5.42 -11.41 18.07
N MET A 111 4.98 -10.42 17.26
CA MET A 111 4.23 -10.68 16.03
C MET A 111 5.08 -11.44 15.00
N VAL A 112 6.33 -11.01 14.78
CA VAL A 112 7.23 -11.67 13.83
C VAL A 112 7.48 -13.13 14.25
N ASP A 113 7.70 -13.36 15.53
CA ASP A 113 7.93 -14.70 16.07
C ASP A 113 6.66 -15.58 16.01
N LEU A 114 5.51 -15.01 16.32
CA LEU A 114 4.22 -15.66 16.17
C LEU A 114 3.97 -16.09 14.71
N MET A 115 4.21 -15.19 13.74
CA MET A 115 4.02 -15.51 12.33
C MET A 115 4.99 -16.61 11.85
N ARG A 116 6.24 -16.57 12.29
CA ARG A 116 7.23 -17.64 12.00
C ARG A 116 6.75 -18.99 12.52
N LYS A 117 6.35 -19.07 13.80
CA LYS A 117 5.88 -20.29 14.45
C LYS A 117 4.62 -20.83 13.76
N ARG A 118 3.64 -19.98 13.48
CA ARG A 118 2.41 -20.38 12.81
C ARG A 118 2.61 -20.84 11.37
N TYR A 119 3.52 -20.19 10.64
CA TYR A 119 3.86 -20.64 9.29
C TYR A 119 4.58 -21.99 9.31
N ALA A 120 5.56 -22.16 10.19
CA ALA A 120 6.31 -23.42 10.34
C ALA A 120 5.41 -24.59 10.76
N SER A 121 4.38 -24.35 11.58
CA SER A 121 3.39 -25.36 12.00
C SER A 121 2.30 -25.63 10.96
N GLY A 122 2.28 -24.92 9.83
CA GLY A 122 1.22 -25.03 8.82
C GLY A 122 -0.10 -24.35 9.20
N ALA A 123 -0.16 -23.63 10.32
CA ALA A 123 -1.36 -22.93 10.77
C ALA A 123 -1.68 -21.69 9.91
N VAL A 124 -0.72 -21.21 9.12
CA VAL A 124 -0.93 -20.14 8.12
C VAL A 124 -0.66 -20.74 6.74
N ASN A 125 -1.70 -20.78 5.92
CA ASN A 125 -1.61 -21.23 4.53
C ASN A 125 -1.55 -20.03 3.59
N LEU A 126 -0.39 -19.83 2.93
CA LEU A 126 -0.15 -18.75 1.98
C LEU A 126 -0.38 -19.18 0.51
N GLY A 127 -1.09 -20.27 0.28
CA GLY A 127 -1.41 -20.82 -1.02
C GLY A 127 -0.96 -22.27 -1.22
N ARG A 128 -1.10 -22.78 -2.43
CA ARG A 128 -0.88 -24.19 -2.76
C ARG A 128 0.58 -24.65 -2.77
N LYS A 129 1.55 -23.74 -2.70
CA LYS A 129 2.99 -24.05 -2.74
C LYS A 129 3.67 -23.46 -1.52
N ALA A 130 4.64 -24.17 -0.99
CA ALA A 130 5.54 -23.64 0.03
C ALA A 130 6.18 -22.33 -0.43
N VAL A 131 6.10 -21.32 0.40
CA VAL A 131 6.62 -19.98 0.11
C VAL A 131 7.89 -19.77 0.93
N LYS A 132 8.95 -19.34 0.27
CA LYS A 132 10.19 -18.97 0.98
C LYS A 132 9.89 -17.78 1.91
N THR A 133 10.30 -17.88 3.16
CA THR A 133 10.15 -16.81 4.14
C THR A 133 11.50 -16.21 4.52
N SER A 134 11.49 -14.96 4.91
CA SER A 134 12.66 -14.25 5.46
C SER A 134 12.23 -13.29 6.55
N VAL A 135 13.14 -12.97 7.45
CA VAL A 135 12.95 -12.01 8.53
C VAL A 135 14.06 -10.97 8.44
N VAL A 136 13.68 -9.72 8.55
CA VAL A 136 14.61 -8.60 8.71
C VAL A 136 14.37 -8.03 10.10
N LEU A 137 15.39 -8.03 10.94
CA LEU A 137 15.35 -7.44 12.29
C LEU A 137 16.16 -6.15 12.28
N SER A 138 15.67 -5.17 13.02
CA SER A 138 16.33 -3.89 13.23
C SER A 138 16.29 -3.55 14.71
N VAL A 139 17.39 -3.10 15.27
CA VAL A 139 17.47 -2.62 16.66
C VAL A 139 17.46 -1.09 16.62
N ARG A 140 16.56 -0.48 17.37
CA ARG A 140 16.49 0.98 17.52
C ARG A 140 17.55 1.46 18.54
N PRO A 141 17.92 2.76 18.52
CA PRO A 141 18.84 3.32 19.50
C PRO A 141 18.39 3.17 20.96
N ASP A 142 17.08 3.05 21.20
CA ASP A 142 16.47 2.80 22.53
C ASP A 142 16.51 1.32 22.95
N GLY A 143 17.16 0.46 22.15
CA GLY A 143 17.28 -0.98 22.41
C GLY A 143 16.06 -1.79 22.00
N ARG A 144 14.97 -1.17 21.52
CA ARG A 144 13.80 -1.92 21.03
C ARG A 144 14.09 -2.60 19.71
N GLU A 145 13.70 -3.85 19.64
CA GLU A 145 13.74 -4.59 18.38
C GLU A 145 12.47 -4.32 17.57
N THR A 146 12.66 -4.13 16.27
CA THR A 146 11.57 -4.11 15.28
C THR A 146 11.92 -5.13 14.22
N GLY A 147 10.90 -5.71 13.61
CA GLY A 147 11.14 -6.72 12.59
C GLY A 147 10.08 -6.72 11.51
N THR A 148 10.44 -7.29 10.38
CA THR A 148 9.51 -7.58 9.29
C THR A 148 9.66 -9.03 8.87
N TRP A 149 8.56 -9.75 8.89
CA TRP A 149 8.47 -11.08 8.33
C TRP A 149 7.94 -11.00 6.90
N TYR A 150 8.61 -11.65 5.98
CA TYR A 150 8.24 -11.71 4.57
C TYR A 150 7.91 -13.13 4.17
N ALA A 151 6.87 -13.28 3.37
CA ALA A 151 6.58 -14.51 2.66
C ALA A 151 6.64 -14.26 1.15
N GLY A 152 7.56 -14.94 0.47
CA GLY A 152 7.89 -14.71 -0.92
C GLY A 152 9.31 -14.17 -1.08
N ARG A 153 9.64 -13.67 -2.26
CA ARG A 153 10.92 -12.99 -2.50
C ARG A 153 10.83 -11.56 -1.95
N LEU A 154 11.90 -11.06 -1.30
CA LEU A 154 11.98 -9.69 -0.78
C LEU A 154 11.61 -8.63 -1.84
N THR A 155 12.01 -8.84 -3.10
CA THR A 155 11.70 -7.96 -4.22
C THR A 155 10.29 -8.14 -4.79
N LYS A 156 9.59 -9.23 -4.38
CA LYS A 156 8.24 -9.61 -4.83
C LYS A 156 7.46 -10.22 -3.66
N ALA A 157 7.68 -9.72 -2.45
CA ALA A 157 6.97 -10.20 -1.27
C ALA A 157 5.47 -10.01 -1.48
N ARG A 158 4.71 -11.07 -1.21
CA ARG A 158 3.25 -11.06 -1.29
C ARG A 158 2.61 -10.82 0.06
N TYR A 159 3.34 -11.13 1.12
CA TYR A 159 2.87 -11.04 2.51
C TYR A 159 3.99 -10.51 3.40
N THR A 160 3.67 -9.59 4.28
CA THR A 160 4.61 -9.04 5.26
C THR A 160 3.92 -8.89 6.61
N ALA A 161 4.68 -9.08 7.69
CA ALA A 161 4.33 -8.66 9.05
C ALA A 161 5.44 -7.73 9.57
N ARG A 162 5.06 -6.63 10.19
CA ARG A 162 5.96 -5.60 10.74
C ARG A 162 5.66 -5.36 12.19
#